data_5f4cbd74e31ab8c8d34827f90bb3dd26
#
_entry.id   5f4cbd74e31ab8c8d34827f90bb3dd26
#
_cell.length_a   1.000
_cell.length_b   1.000
_cell.length_c   1.000
_cell.angle_alpha   90.00
_cell.angle_beta   90.00
_cell.angle_gamma   90.00
#
_symmetry.space_group_name_H-M   'P 1'
#
loop_
_entity.id
_entity.type
_entity.pdbx_description
1 polymer ?
#
loop_
_entity_poly.entity_id
_entity_poly.type
_entity_poly.pdbx_seq_one_letter_code
_entity_poly.pdbx_strand_id
1 'polypeptide(L)'
;MIAISLQDIAEAINAKIIGDAAVVISGSVETDSRLIKAGSLFVAKPGEVTDGHEFVSTAIANGAVALIVEHEVESTVPQLVVKDSVHALGLLAKHVVAKVKALGNLTVIGVTGSNGKTTTKNMLREVLSTAGKTIAPEESFNNEVGAPYSMLKIDEQTRFLVVEMGAGGLGTIKYLAEMCEPDLGIELKVGLAHAGEFGGIETTENIKAELVEELTDSGFALLNFDDERVMNMARRTKAKVITFG
;
A
#
# COMPACT_ATOMS: atom_id res chain seq x y z
N MET A 1 10.49 -7.58 4.55
CA MET A 1 10.43 -7.39 3.07
C MET A 1 11.32 -8.42 2.40
N ILE A 2 11.06 -8.79 1.15
CA ILE A 2 12.02 -9.55 0.34
C ILE A 2 13.33 -8.77 0.18
N ALA A 3 14.46 -9.47 0.07
CA ALA A 3 15.74 -8.82 -0.21
C ALA A 3 15.76 -8.30 -1.66
N ILE A 4 16.08 -7.01 -1.85
CA ILE A 4 16.08 -6.36 -3.16
C ILE A 4 17.35 -5.53 -3.31
N SER A 5 17.99 -5.57 -4.49
CA SER A 5 19.13 -4.72 -4.78
C SER A 5 18.72 -3.26 -4.95
N LEU A 6 19.63 -2.35 -4.61
CA LEU A 6 19.37 -0.92 -4.79
C LEU A 6 19.15 -0.57 -6.27
N GLN A 7 19.82 -1.28 -7.18
CA GLN A 7 19.64 -1.16 -8.63
C GLN A 7 18.19 -1.50 -9.04
N ASP A 8 17.64 -2.64 -8.57
CA ASP A 8 16.25 -3.05 -8.83
C ASP A 8 15.25 -2.01 -8.33
N ILE A 9 15.51 -1.47 -7.11
CA ILE A 9 14.67 -0.42 -6.54
C ILE A 9 14.73 0.84 -7.42
N ALA A 10 15.92 1.28 -7.80
CA ALA A 10 16.10 2.48 -8.62
C ALA A 10 15.35 2.38 -9.96
N GLU A 11 15.40 1.22 -10.60
CA GLU A 11 14.68 0.96 -11.85
C GLU A 11 13.15 1.00 -11.62
N ALA A 12 12.67 0.36 -10.55
CA ALA A 12 11.25 0.32 -10.22
C ALA A 12 10.65 1.70 -9.91
N ILE A 13 11.41 2.58 -9.25
CA ILE A 13 10.93 3.92 -8.85
C ILE A 13 11.46 5.04 -9.76
N ASN A 14 12.17 4.69 -10.84
CA ASN A 14 12.79 5.64 -11.77
C ASN A 14 13.68 6.68 -11.07
N ALA A 15 14.56 6.21 -10.18
CA ALA A 15 15.45 7.04 -9.38
C ALA A 15 16.84 7.17 -9.99
N LYS A 16 17.50 8.31 -9.75
CA LYS A 16 18.95 8.47 -9.97
C LYS A 16 19.70 7.89 -8.76
N ILE A 17 20.60 6.94 -9.01
CA ILE A 17 21.48 6.38 -7.96
C ILE A 17 22.70 7.30 -7.76
N ILE A 18 23.01 7.58 -6.50
CA ILE A 18 24.27 8.19 -6.07
C ILE A 18 24.90 7.25 -5.04
N GLY A 19 26.09 6.73 -5.34
CA GLY A 19 26.79 5.78 -4.51
C GLY A 19 26.75 4.35 -5.05
N ASP A 20 26.91 3.36 -4.18
CA ASP A 20 27.02 1.94 -4.55
C ASP A 20 25.65 1.31 -4.87
N ALA A 21 25.42 0.97 -6.13
CA ALA A 21 24.20 0.33 -6.61
C ALA A 21 24.07 -1.16 -6.20
N ALA A 22 25.15 -1.79 -5.75
CA ALA A 22 25.17 -3.21 -5.39
C ALA A 22 24.62 -3.47 -3.97
N VAL A 23 24.35 -2.43 -3.20
CA VAL A 23 23.75 -2.55 -1.87
C VAL A 23 22.42 -3.29 -1.95
N VAL A 24 22.22 -4.25 -1.04
CA VAL A 24 20.98 -5.03 -0.92
C VAL A 24 20.21 -4.57 0.31
N ILE A 25 18.95 -4.21 0.12
CA ILE A 25 18.02 -3.90 1.20
C ILE A 25 17.42 -5.21 1.69
N SER A 26 17.70 -5.58 2.93
CA SER A 26 17.18 -6.80 3.58
C SER A 26 16.36 -6.51 4.83
N GLY A 27 16.33 -5.26 5.28
CA GLY A 27 15.56 -4.77 6.41
C GLY A 27 14.18 -4.24 5.98
N SER A 28 13.63 -3.34 6.79
CA SER A 28 12.37 -2.66 6.52
C SER A 28 12.57 -1.42 5.65
N VAL A 29 11.47 -0.91 5.11
CA VAL A 29 11.38 0.42 4.51
C VAL A 29 10.64 1.31 5.49
N GLU A 30 11.26 2.40 5.92
CA GLU A 30 10.73 3.25 6.99
C GLU A 30 10.73 4.72 6.57
N THR A 31 9.69 5.43 6.95
CA THR A 31 9.59 6.90 6.84
C THR A 31 9.86 7.59 8.17
N ASP A 32 9.96 6.83 9.26
CA ASP A 32 10.31 7.31 10.60
C ASP A 32 11.72 6.81 10.95
N SER A 33 12.67 7.74 11.10
CA SER A 33 14.07 7.42 11.41
C SER A 33 14.26 6.65 12.73
N ARG A 34 13.30 6.74 13.66
CA ARG A 34 13.32 6.06 14.97
C ARG A 34 13.03 4.55 14.83
N LEU A 35 12.35 4.13 13.75
CA LEU A 35 11.98 2.74 13.47
C LEU A 35 13.03 2.01 12.63
N ILE A 36 14.04 2.71 12.14
CA ILE A 36 15.12 2.15 11.34
C ILE A 36 15.89 1.10 12.15
N LYS A 37 16.20 0.00 11.48
CA LYS A 37 17.04 -1.09 11.94
C LYS A 37 18.13 -1.38 10.91
N ALA A 38 19.13 -2.19 11.28
CA ALA A 38 20.19 -2.60 10.35
C ALA A 38 19.62 -3.20 9.05
N GLY A 39 20.12 -2.75 7.91
CA GLY A 39 19.69 -3.18 6.59
C GLY A 39 18.45 -2.51 6.03
N SER A 40 17.89 -1.52 6.73
CA SER A 40 16.69 -0.79 6.31
C SER A 40 16.97 0.25 5.24
N LEU A 41 15.93 0.56 4.45
CA LEU A 41 15.86 1.70 3.54
C LEU A 41 15.08 2.83 4.23
N PHE A 42 15.65 4.02 4.32
CA PHE A 42 14.96 5.19 4.84
C PHE A 42 14.39 6.03 3.70
N VAL A 43 13.12 6.40 3.81
CA VAL A 43 12.43 7.30 2.87
C VAL A 43 12.26 8.67 3.51
N ALA A 44 13.06 9.62 3.08
CA ALA A 44 13.01 11.01 3.54
C ALA A 44 11.89 11.73 2.79
N LYS A 45 10.69 11.78 3.38
CA LYS A 45 9.56 12.47 2.77
C LYS A 45 9.35 13.85 3.41
N PRO A 46 8.98 14.89 2.63
CA PRO A 46 8.48 16.13 3.20
C PRO A 46 7.22 15.88 4.03
N GLY A 47 7.14 16.51 5.19
CA GLY A 47 5.96 16.50 6.05
C GLY A 47 5.40 17.92 6.22
N GLU A 48 4.19 18.02 6.76
CA GLU A 48 3.54 19.34 7.00
C GLU A 48 4.29 20.22 8.00
N VAL A 49 5.00 19.62 8.95
CA VAL A 49 5.68 20.33 10.05
C VAL A 49 7.19 20.19 9.98
N THR A 50 7.69 19.04 9.53
CA THR A 50 9.14 18.74 9.49
C THR A 50 9.47 18.02 8.17
N ASP A 51 10.65 18.32 7.63
CA ASP A 51 11.18 17.63 6.46
C ASP A 51 11.93 16.37 6.88
N GLY A 52 11.56 15.23 6.29
CA GLY A 52 12.22 13.94 6.52
C GLY A 52 13.72 13.95 6.22
N HIS A 53 14.18 14.83 5.34
CA HIS A 53 15.60 14.98 4.99
C HIS A 53 16.45 15.43 6.19
N GLU A 54 15.88 16.12 7.17
CA GLU A 54 16.56 16.53 8.41
C GLU A 54 16.97 15.31 9.27
N PHE A 55 16.31 14.17 9.09
CA PHE A 55 16.53 12.95 9.88
C PHE A 55 17.45 11.91 9.19
N VAL A 56 18.04 12.25 8.06
CA VAL A 56 18.94 11.33 7.31
C VAL A 56 20.10 10.86 8.19
N SER A 57 20.77 11.76 8.89
CA SER A 57 21.89 11.40 9.78
C SER A 57 21.45 10.44 10.88
N THR A 58 20.26 10.65 11.46
CA THR A 58 19.68 9.78 12.49
C THR A 58 19.33 8.40 11.91
N ALA A 59 18.75 8.36 10.71
CA ALA A 59 18.42 7.10 10.05
C ALA A 59 19.69 6.27 9.76
N ILE A 60 20.75 6.90 9.28
CA ILE A 60 22.05 6.24 9.04
C ILE A 60 22.63 5.70 10.35
N ALA A 61 22.64 6.52 11.41
CA ALA A 61 23.13 6.10 12.72
C ALA A 61 22.34 4.91 13.29
N ASN A 62 21.05 4.79 12.98
CA ASN A 62 20.18 3.68 13.39
C ASN A 62 20.30 2.44 12.47
N GLY A 63 21.06 2.50 11.37
CA GLY A 63 21.36 1.35 10.53
C GLY A 63 20.70 1.35 9.15
N ALA A 64 20.22 2.49 8.65
CA ALA A 64 19.82 2.62 7.25
C ALA A 64 21.04 2.35 6.36
N VAL A 65 20.88 1.49 5.34
CA VAL A 65 21.92 1.14 4.38
C VAL A 65 21.75 1.85 3.04
N ALA A 66 20.61 2.49 2.82
CA ALA A 66 20.32 3.35 1.68
C ALA A 66 19.19 4.32 2.00
N LEU A 67 19.03 5.35 1.16
CA LEU A 67 18.06 6.41 1.29
C LEU A 67 17.23 6.57 0.02
N ILE A 68 15.95 6.96 0.16
CA ILE A 68 15.17 7.62 -0.90
C ILE A 68 15.02 9.07 -0.47
N VAL A 69 15.42 10.00 -1.35
CA VAL A 69 15.46 11.45 -1.08
C VAL A 69 14.95 12.22 -2.30
N GLU A 70 14.43 13.45 -2.10
CA GLU A 70 13.97 14.29 -3.21
C GLU A 70 15.06 15.20 -3.79
N HIS A 71 16.13 15.38 -3.07
CA HIS A 71 17.36 16.06 -3.51
C HIS A 71 18.58 15.39 -2.90
N GLU A 72 19.73 15.56 -3.53
CA GLU A 72 21.00 15.02 -3.02
C GLU A 72 21.32 15.59 -1.64
N VAL A 73 21.68 14.71 -0.71
CA VAL A 73 22.07 15.08 0.66
C VAL A 73 23.48 14.54 0.96
N GLU A 74 24.16 15.15 1.92
CA GLU A 74 25.42 14.60 2.43
C GLU A 74 25.15 13.26 3.14
N SER A 75 25.77 12.17 2.64
CA SER A 75 25.48 10.81 3.11
C SER A 75 26.68 9.90 2.99
N THR A 76 26.85 9.01 3.96
CA THR A 76 27.83 7.91 3.94
C THR A 76 27.27 6.62 3.32
N VAL A 77 25.95 6.58 3.04
CA VAL A 77 25.28 5.45 2.38
C VAL A 77 24.72 5.90 1.02
N PRO A 78 24.51 4.99 0.07
CA PRO A 78 23.96 5.34 -1.22
C PRO A 78 22.54 5.92 -1.10
N GLN A 79 22.19 6.76 -2.06
CA GLN A 79 20.89 7.42 -2.11
C GLN A 79 20.24 7.32 -3.48
N LEU A 80 18.93 7.15 -3.48
CA LEU A 80 18.05 7.16 -4.63
C LEU A 80 17.35 8.52 -4.68
N VAL A 81 17.73 9.35 -5.65
CA VAL A 81 17.13 10.68 -5.82
C VAL A 81 15.93 10.56 -6.73
N VAL A 82 14.77 10.98 -6.22
CA VAL A 82 13.47 10.95 -6.89
C VAL A 82 12.84 12.34 -6.91
N LYS A 83 11.79 12.53 -7.71
CA LYS A 83 11.04 13.79 -7.74
C LYS A 83 10.04 13.92 -6.60
N ASP A 84 9.47 12.79 -6.15
CA ASP A 84 8.43 12.69 -5.14
C ASP A 84 8.64 11.38 -4.39
N SER A 85 8.99 11.48 -3.13
CA SER A 85 9.33 10.33 -2.28
C SER A 85 8.10 9.52 -1.88
N VAL A 86 6.91 10.15 -1.80
CA VAL A 86 5.64 9.44 -1.51
C VAL A 86 5.22 8.61 -2.73
N HIS A 87 5.30 9.20 -3.92
CA HIS A 87 5.05 8.46 -5.16
C HIS A 87 6.05 7.30 -5.35
N ALA A 88 7.34 7.54 -5.07
CA ALA A 88 8.38 6.52 -5.14
C ALA A 88 8.11 5.37 -4.16
N LEU A 89 7.62 5.67 -2.95
CA LEU A 89 7.21 4.65 -1.97
C LEU A 89 6.09 3.76 -2.51
N GLY A 90 5.10 4.34 -3.19
CA GLY A 90 4.02 3.61 -3.86
C GLY A 90 4.52 2.71 -4.99
N LEU A 91 5.41 3.22 -5.84
CA LEU A 91 6.02 2.43 -6.92
C LEU A 91 6.85 1.26 -6.37
N LEU A 92 7.61 1.48 -5.29
CA LEU A 92 8.36 0.43 -4.62
C LEU A 92 7.42 -0.65 -4.05
N ALA A 93 6.32 -0.24 -3.41
CA ALA A 93 5.32 -1.18 -2.90
C ALA A 93 4.71 -2.02 -4.04
N LYS A 94 4.31 -1.39 -5.14
CA LYS A 94 3.83 -2.08 -6.34
C LYS A 94 4.83 -3.11 -6.84
N HIS A 95 6.11 -2.74 -6.95
CA HIS A 95 7.17 -3.63 -7.40
C HIS A 95 7.36 -4.84 -6.46
N VAL A 96 7.37 -4.61 -5.14
CA VAL A 96 7.49 -5.68 -4.13
C VAL A 96 6.29 -6.63 -4.20
N VAL A 97 5.06 -6.10 -4.28
CA VAL A 97 3.84 -6.92 -4.40
C VAL A 97 3.91 -7.76 -5.67
N ALA A 98 4.24 -7.17 -6.82
CA ALA A 98 4.36 -7.89 -8.08
C ALA A 98 5.40 -9.02 -8.02
N LYS A 99 6.58 -8.77 -7.42
CA LYS A 99 7.60 -9.80 -7.22
C LYS A 99 7.10 -10.96 -6.36
N VAL A 100 6.42 -10.68 -5.25
CA VAL A 100 5.91 -11.74 -4.37
C VAL A 100 4.71 -12.47 -5.01
N LYS A 101 3.82 -11.77 -5.73
CA LYS A 101 2.74 -12.40 -6.51
C LYS A 101 3.28 -13.36 -7.57
N ALA A 102 4.38 -13.02 -8.23
CA ALA A 102 5.02 -13.87 -9.23
C ALA A 102 5.51 -15.24 -8.67
N LEU A 103 5.69 -15.36 -7.36
CA LEU A 103 5.96 -16.64 -6.70
C LEU A 103 4.73 -17.56 -6.63
N GLY A 104 3.53 -17.04 -6.92
CA GLY A 104 2.30 -17.81 -7.08
C GLY A 104 1.54 -18.14 -5.79
N ASN A 105 1.97 -17.65 -4.63
CA ASN A 105 1.36 -18.00 -3.34
C ASN A 105 0.64 -16.85 -2.64
N LEU A 106 0.78 -15.60 -3.11
CA LEU A 106 0.20 -14.43 -2.49
C LEU A 106 -1.22 -14.19 -3.00
N THR A 107 -2.16 -14.04 -2.08
CA THR A 107 -3.51 -13.54 -2.34
C THR A 107 -3.64 -12.12 -1.74
N VAL A 108 -4.04 -11.16 -2.55
CA VAL A 108 -4.22 -9.76 -2.14
C VAL A 108 -5.70 -9.45 -2.00
N ILE A 109 -6.09 -8.87 -0.87
CA ILE A 109 -7.46 -8.56 -0.50
C ILE A 109 -7.57 -7.06 -0.21
N GLY A 110 -8.31 -6.33 -1.05
CA GLY A 110 -8.66 -4.94 -0.83
C GLY A 110 -9.96 -4.83 -0.03
N VAL A 111 -10.00 -3.91 0.95
CA VAL A 111 -11.19 -3.67 1.77
C VAL A 111 -11.49 -2.18 1.79
N THR A 112 -12.69 -1.80 1.35
CA THR A 112 -13.18 -0.42 1.49
C THR A 112 -14.62 -0.36 1.99
N GLY A 113 -15.09 0.84 2.27
CA GLY A 113 -16.43 1.11 2.78
C GLY A 113 -16.43 2.40 3.62
N SER A 114 -17.57 3.00 3.81
CA SER A 114 -17.74 4.19 4.68
C SER A 114 -17.50 3.84 6.15
N ASN A 115 -17.86 2.63 6.57
CA ASN A 115 -17.69 2.11 7.92
C ASN A 115 -17.26 0.65 7.87
N GLY A 116 -16.65 0.16 8.95
CA GLY A 116 -16.33 -1.25 9.12
C GLY A 116 -14.97 -1.71 8.55
N LYS A 117 -14.26 -0.90 7.77
CA LYS A 117 -12.96 -1.27 7.15
C LYS A 117 -11.97 -1.87 8.14
N THR A 118 -11.63 -1.14 9.19
CA THR A 118 -10.63 -1.56 10.18
C THR A 118 -11.07 -2.81 10.95
N THR A 119 -12.36 -2.92 11.28
CA THR A 119 -12.92 -4.12 11.93
C THR A 119 -12.79 -5.33 11.00
N THR A 120 -13.23 -5.20 9.75
CA THR A 120 -13.17 -6.28 8.75
C THR A 120 -11.73 -6.69 8.47
N LYS A 121 -10.82 -5.74 8.29
CA LYS A 121 -9.38 -5.99 8.13
C LYS A 121 -8.80 -6.79 9.30
N ASN A 122 -9.15 -6.42 10.55
CA ASN A 122 -8.68 -7.13 11.73
C ASN A 122 -9.25 -8.55 11.80
N MET A 123 -10.54 -8.74 11.51
CA MET A 123 -11.16 -10.07 11.44
C MET A 123 -10.50 -10.94 10.36
N LEU A 124 -10.26 -10.39 9.18
CA LEU A 124 -9.56 -11.08 8.10
C LEU A 124 -8.14 -11.48 8.52
N ARG A 125 -7.40 -10.59 9.19
CA ARG A 125 -6.06 -10.93 9.71
C ARG A 125 -6.10 -12.13 10.63
N GLU A 126 -6.99 -12.15 11.60
CA GLU A 126 -7.09 -13.27 12.57
C GLU A 126 -7.48 -14.58 11.88
N VAL A 127 -8.49 -14.54 11.01
CA VAL A 127 -8.97 -15.74 10.31
C VAL A 127 -7.92 -16.28 9.33
N LEU A 128 -7.36 -15.41 8.48
CA LEU A 128 -6.40 -15.81 7.45
C LEU A 128 -5.06 -16.27 8.05
N SER A 129 -4.68 -15.73 9.21
CA SER A 129 -3.46 -16.17 9.92
C SER A 129 -3.50 -17.64 10.32
N THR A 130 -4.68 -18.25 10.43
CA THR A 130 -4.82 -19.70 10.67
C THR A 130 -4.47 -20.53 9.43
N ALA A 131 -4.55 -19.94 8.24
CA ALA A 131 -4.31 -20.61 6.97
C ALA A 131 -2.92 -20.28 6.36
N GLY A 132 -2.26 -19.21 6.83
CA GLY A 132 -0.93 -18.84 6.37
C GLY A 132 -0.47 -17.48 6.86
N LYS A 133 0.80 -17.14 6.58
CA LYS A 133 1.36 -15.85 6.95
C LYS A 133 0.54 -14.73 6.33
N THR A 134 -0.03 -13.89 7.18
CA THR A 134 -0.91 -12.78 6.79
C THR A 134 -0.31 -11.45 7.20
N ILE A 135 -0.23 -10.53 6.26
CA ILE A 135 0.11 -9.13 6.50
C ILE A 135 -1.15 -8.28 6.35
N ALA A 136 -1.43 -7.50 7.36
CA ALA A 136 -2.50 -6.50 7.37
C ALA A 136 -2.02 -5.28 8.17
N PRO A 137 -2.48 -4.05 7.88
CA PRO A 137 -2.13 -2.88 8.67
C PRO A 137 -2.48 -3.07 10.15
N GLU A 138 -1.58 -2.66 11.05
CA GLU A 138 -1.85 -2.67 12.50
C GLU A 138 -2.83 -1.55 12.88
N GLU A 139 -2.65 -0.39 12.27
CA GLU A 139 -3.50 0.79 12.41
C GLU A 139 -4.33 1.03 11.15
N SER A 140 -4.99 2.18 11.04
CA SER A 140 -5.73 2.59 9.83
C SER A 140 -4.78 3.16 8.78
N PHE A 141 -3.72 2.42 8.41
CA PHE A 141 -2.80 2.76 7.33
C PHE A 141 -3.46 2.49 5.98
N ASN A 142 -4.28 3.44 5.52
CA ASN A 142 -5.18 3.26 4.40
C ASN A 142 -5.09 4.35 3.30
N ASN A 143 -4.03 5.18 3.36
CA ASN A 143 -3.74 6.25 2.40
C ASN A 143 -2.45 5.96 1.61
N GLU A 144 -2.03 6.93 0.78
CA GLU A 144 -0.88 6.85 -0.13
C GLU A 144 0.49 6.67 0.57
N VAL A 145 0.57 6.82 1.87
CA VAL A 145 1.77 6.55 2.67
C VAL A 145 1.62 5.27 3.49
N GLY A 146 0.49 5.12 4.18
CA GLY A 146 0.27 4.01 5.11
C GLY A 146 0.04 2.67 4.42
N ALA A 147 -0.70 2.66 3.30
CA ALA A 147 -0.95 1.42 2.57
C ALA A 147 0.35 0.83 1.96
N PRO A 148 1.19 1.60 1.24
CA PRO A 148 2.51 1.12 0.79
C PRO A 148 3.38 0.59 1.92
N TYR A 149 3.42 1.28 3.06
CA TYR A 149 4.19 0.83 4.22
C TYR A 149 3.77 -0.57 4.68
N SER A 150 2.46 -0.86 4.67
CA SER A 150 1.95 -2.19 5.01
C SER A 150 2.28 -3.22 3.93
N MET A 151 2.18 -2.87 2.65
CA MET A 151 2.52 -3.73 1.52
C MET A 151 4.00 -4.13 1.54
N LEU A 152 4.90 -3.22 1.93
CA LEU A 152 6.33 -3.46 2.00
C LEU A 152 6.77 -4.42 3.12
N LYS A 153 5.85 -4.84 4.00
CA LYS A 153 6.13 -5.86 5.03
C LYS A 153 6.04 -7.30 4.51
N ILE A 154 5.55 -7.53 3.28
CA ILE A 154 5.42 -8.88 2.71
C ILE A 154 6.79 -9.48 2.35
N ASP A 155 6.85 -10.81 2.36
CA ASP A 155 7.99 -11.62 1.94
C ASP A 155 7.54 -12.88 1.19
N GLU A 156 8.49 -13.74 0.83
CA GLU A 156 8.25 -14.95 0.05
C GLU A 156 7.33 -15.96 0.76
N GLN A 157 7.19 -15.87 2.08
CA GLN A 157 6.33 -16.75 2.89
C GLN A 157 4.93 -16.18 3.06
N THR A 158 4.70 -14.92 2.67
CA THR A 158 3.40 -14.26 2.85
C THR A 158 2.37 -14.89 1.92
N ARG A 159 1.27 -15.39 2.51
CA ARG A 159 0.14 -16.00 1.80
C ARG A 159 -0.99 -15.02 1.55
N PHE A 160 -1.18 -14.08 2.47
CA PHE A 160 -2.28 -13.13 2.42
C PHE A 160 -1.78 -11.72 2.72
N LEU A 161 -2.16 -10.78 1.85
CA LEU A 161 -2.00 -9.35 2.07
C LEU A 161 -3.38 -8.71 2.13
N VAL A 162 -3.76 -8.15 3.27
CA VAL A 162 -5.00 -7.39 3.42
C VAL A 162 -4.66 -5.90 3.36
N VAL A 163 -5.27 -5.18 2.42
CA VAL A 163 -5.05 -3.74 2.23
C VAL A 163 -6.35 -3.01 2.58
N GLU A 164 -6.30 -2.18 3.61
CA GLU A 164 -7.37 -1.24 3.91
C GLU A 164 -7.25 -0.03 2.98
N MET A 165 -8.32 0.31 2.24
CA MET A 165 -8.33 1.40 1.27
C MET A 165 -9.26 2.51 1.73
N GLY A 166 -8.67 3.63 2.14
CA GLY A 166 -9.36 4.85 2.54
C GLY A 166 -9.72 5.70 1.33
N ALA A 167 -10.89 6.33 1.38
CA ALA A 167 -11.29 7.32 0.39
C ALA A 167 -10.77 8.70 0.80
N GLY A 168 -9.94 9.30 -0.03
CA GLY A 168 -9.46 10.68 0.11
C GLY A 168 -9.97 11.60 -1.02
N GLY A 169 -10.70 11.04 -2.00
CA GLY A 169 -11.21 11.71 -3.20
C GLY A 169 -11.25 10.75 -4.39
N LEU A 170 -11.75 11.22 -5.52
CA LEU A 170 -11.73 10.43 -6.77
C LEU A 170 -10.29 10.07 -7.15
N GLY A 171 -10.08 8.80 -7.54
CA GLY A 171 -8.79 8.25 -7.93
C GLY A 171 -7.95 7.70 -6.77
N THR A 172 -8.33 7.93 -5.50
CA THR A 172 -7.51 7.49 -4.35
C THR A 172 -7.57 5.98 -4.15
N ILE A 173 -8.76 5.37 -4.21
CA ILE A 173 -8.90 3.92 -4.09
C ILE A 173 -8.35 3.23 -5.32
N LYS A 174 -8.58 3.79 -6.52
CA LYS A 174 -7.97 3.33 -7.76
C LYS A 174 -6.45 3.25 -7.65
N TYR A 175 -5.80 4.33 -7.21
CA TYR A 175 -4.34 4.35 -7.01
C TYR A 175 -3.84 3.24 -6.08
N LEU A 176 -4.54 3.02 -4.95
CA LEU A 176 -4.19 1.94 -4.01
C LEU A 176 -4.43 0.55 -4.61
N ALA A 177 -5.50 0.38 -5.38
CA ALA A 177 -5.81 -0.87 -6.06
C ALA A 177 -4.80 -1.17 -7.17
N GLU A 178 -4.43 -0.20 -8.01
CA GLU A 178 -3.39 -0.34 -9.04
C GLU A 178 -2.01 -0.65 -8.44
N MET A 179 -1.76 -0.27 -7.19
CA MET A 179 -0.52 -0.55 -6.49
C MET A 179 -0.41 -2.01 -6.03
N CYS A 180 -1.50 -2.60 -5.56
CA CYS A 180 -1.49 -3.94 -4.99
C CYS A 180 -2.16 -5.00 -5.87
N GLU A 181 -2.88 -4.61 -6.93
CA GLU A 181 -3.58 -5.50 -7.86
C GLU A 181 -4.39 -6.57 -7.12
N PRO A 182 -5.48 -6.20 -6.41
CA PRO A 182 -6.18 -7.13 -5.54
C PRO A 182 -6.83 -8.27 -6.30
N ASP A 183 -6.72 -9.49 -5.75
CA ASP A 183 -7.41 -10.67 -6.24
C ASP A 183 -8.86 -10.72 -5.75
N LEU A 184 -9.13 -10.02 -4.63
CA LEU A 184 -10.44 -9.94 -4.00
C LEU A 184 -10.67 -8.54 -3.47
N GLY A 185 -11.79 -7.91 -3.85
CA GLY A 185 -12.24 -6.61 -3.37
C GLY A 185 -13.49 -6.75 -2.51
N ILE A 186 -13.47 -6.17 -1.31
CA ILE A 186 -14.59 -6.19 -0.36
C ILE A 186 -15.17 -4.80 -0.23
N GLU A 187 -16.42 -4.65 -0.63
CA GLU A 187 -17.22 -3.44 -0.49
C GLU A 187 -18.21 -3.58 0.66
N LEU A 188 -17.97 -2.83 1.76
CA LEU A 188 -18.74 -3.00 2.99
C LEU A 188 -20.01 -2.18 2.99
N LYS A 189 -19.91 -0.86 2.76
CA LYS A 189 -21.04 0.07 2.82
C LYS A 189 -20.74 1.41 2.17
N VAL A 190 -21.74 1.99 1.51
CA VAL A 190 -21.75 3.39 1.07
C VAL A 190 -22.62 4.20 2.00
N GLY A 191 -22.01 5.01 2.86
CA GLY A 191 -22.71 5.85 3.84
C GLY A 191 -22.29 7.31 3.76
N LEU A 192 -22.90 8.14 4.63
CA LEU A 192 -22.68 9.58 4.67
C LEU A 192 -21.33 9.99 5.31
N ALA A 193 -20.54 9.05 5.84
CA ALA A 193 -19.22 9.36 6.36
C ALA A 193 -18.39 9.99 5.23
N HIS A 194 -17.87 11.20 5.45
CA HIS A 194 -17.15 12.03 4.49
C HIS A 194 -17.93 12.49 3.24
N ALA A 195 -19.23 12.18 3.13
CA ALA A 195 -20.02 12.57 1.95
C ALA A 195 -20.04 14.10 1.73
N GLY A 196 -19.99 14.89 2.80
CA GLY A 196 -19.87 16.35 2.73
C GLY A 196 -18.55 16.83 2.15
N GLU A 197 -17.46 16.12 2.42
CA GLU A 197 -16.11 16.44 1.90
C GLU A 197 -15.97 16.05 0.42
N PHE A 198 -16.67 15.01 -0.02
CA PHE A 198 -16.59 14.49 -1.39
C PHE A 198 -17.65 15.05 -2.34
N GLY A 199 -18.57 15.92 -1.88
CA GLY A 199 -19.61 16.51 -2.72
C GLY A 199 -20.86 15.64 -2.86
N GLY A 200 -21.11 14.71 -1.92
CA GLY A 200 -22.32 13.93 -1.84
C GLY A 200 -22.12 12.42 -1.83
N ILE A 201 -23.24 11.71 -1.61
CA ILE A 201 -23.20 10.24 -1.48
C ILE A 201 -22.93 9.54 -2.83
N GLU A 202 -23.33 10.14 -3.95
CA GLU A 202 -23.08 9.61 -5.30
C GLU A 202 -21.59 9.67 -5.63
N THR A 203 -20.91 10.75 -5.25
CA THR A 203 -19.43 10.82 -5.39
C THR A 203 -18.74 9.80 -4.49
N THR A 204 -19.24 9.62 -3.25
CA THR A 204 -18.75 8.59 -2.33
C THR A 204 -18.91 7.18 -2.92
N GLU A 205 -20.05 6.88 -3.55
CA GLU A 205 -20.29 5.62 -4.26
C GLU A 205 -19.27 5.43 -5.40
N ASN A 206 -19.05 6.47 -6.21
CA ASN A 206 -18.09 6.42 -7.31
C ASN A 206 -16.65 6.16 -6.84
N ILE A 207 -16.20 6.85 -5.78
CA ILE A 207 -14.86 6.65 -5.21
C ILE A 207 -14.69 5.20 -4.72
N LYS A 208 -15.72 4.65 -4.05
CA LYS A 208 -15.64 3.28 -3.51
C LYS A 208 -15.67 2.23 -4.60
N ALA A 209 -16.46 2.44 -5.64
CA ALA A 209 -16.53 1.52 -6.77
C ALA A 209 -15.20 1.37 -7.52
N GLU A 210 -14.26 2.29 -7.36
CA GLU A 210 -12.92 2.18 -7.95
C GLU A 210 -12.22 0.86 -7.57
N LEU A 211 -12.46 0.32 -6.34
CA LEU A 211 -11.89 -0.98 -5.96
C LEU A 211 -12.38 -2.11 -6.87
N VAL A 212 -13.68 -2.20 -7.11
CA VAL A 212 -14.23 -3.30 -7.91
C VAL A 212 -13.98 -3.11 -9.40
N GLU A 213 -13.78 -1.88 -9.86
CA GLU A 213 -13.43 -1.57 -11.26
C GLU A 213 -12.02 -2.01 -11.62
N GLU A 214 -11.10 -2.00 -10.65
CA GLU A 214 -9.71 -2.42 -10.84
C GLU A 214 -9.51 -3.95 -10.68
N LEU A 215 -10.54 -4.71 -10.32
CA LEU A 215 -10.46 -6.17 -10.28
C LEU A 215 -10.41 -6.76 -11.69
N THR A 216 -9.60 -7.80 -11.84
CA THR A 216 -9.51 -8.56 -13.10
C THR A 216 -10.67 -9.55 -13.26
N ASP A 217 -10.86 -10.09 -14.45
CA ASP A 217 -11.88 -11.11 -14.76
C ASP A 217 -11.70 -12.39 -13.92
N SER A 218 -10.49 -12.67 -13.44
CA SER A 218 -10.19 -13.80 -12.55
C SER A 218 -10.40 -13.50 -11.08
N GLY A 219 -10.64 -12.23 -10.72
CA GLY A 219 -10.83 -11.76 -9.36
C GLY A 219 -12.24 -12.00 -8.81
N PHE A 220 -12.44 -11.59 -7.56
CA PHE A 220 -13.72 -11.68 -6.86
C PHE A 220 -14.10 -10.35 -6.25
N ALA A 221 -15.33 -9.90 -6.47
CA ALA A 221 -15.95 -8.75 -5.81
C ALA A 221 -16.93 -9.25 -4.74
N LEU A 222 -16.61 -9.04 -3.46
CA LEU A 222 -17.50 -9.33 -2.33
C LEU A 222 -18.32 -8.08 -2.02
N LEU A 223 -19.61 -8.13 -2.29
CA LEU A 223 -20.53 -7.01 -2.17
C LEU A 223 -21.54 -7.24 -1.04
N ASN A 224 -21.72 -6.22 -0.21
CA ASN A 224 -22.75 -6.23 0.82
C ASN A 224 -24.14 -6.17 0.19
N PHE A 225 -24.93 -7.25 0.31
CA PHE A 225 -26.27 -7.38 -0.25
C PHE A 225 -27.29 -6.42 0.39
N ASP A 226 -27.07 -6.04 1.65
CA ASP A 226 -27.98 -5.15 2.39
C ASP A 226 -27.78 -3.67 2.05
N ASP A 227 -26.84 -3.32 1.17
CA ASP A 227 -26.60 -1.96 0.71
C ASP A 227 -26.83 -1.85 -0.81
N GLU A 228 -27.91 -1.17 -1.22
CA GLU A 228 -28.31 -1.02 -2.63
C GLU A 228 -27.22 -0.36 -3.47
N ARG A 229 -26.48 0.64 -2.91
CA ARG A 229 -25.42 1.33 -3.61
C ARG A 229 -24.21 0.41 -3.85
N VAL A 230 -23.88 -0.43 -2.86
CA VAL A 230 -22.84 -1.45 -3.04
C VAL A 230 -23.27 -2.46 -4.09
N MET A 231 -24.52 -2.91 -4.07
CA MET A 231 -25.04 -3.85 -5.08
C MET A 231 -25.07 -3.26 -6.50
N ASN A 232 -25.24 -1.95 -6.65
CA ASN A 232 -25.15 -1.28 -7.95
C ASN A 232 -23.74 -1.42 -8.59
N MET A 233 -22.71 -1.57 -7.76
CA MET A 233 -21.31 -1.75 -8.22
C MET A 233 -21.08 -3.10 -8.94
N ALA A 234 -21.97 -4.07 -8.78
CA ALA A 234 -21.93 -5.35 -9.51
C ALA A 234 -21.89 -5.18 -11.05
N ARG A 235 -22.38 -4.04 -11.56
CA ARG A 235 -22.39 -3.73 -13.00
C ARG A 235 -21.09 -3.04 -13.46
N ARG A 236 -20.23 -2.68 -12.52
CA ARG A 236 -19.00 -1.91 -12.77
C ARG A 236 -17.74 -2.78 -12.74
N THR A 237 -17.87 -4.03 -12.34
CA THR A 237 -16.75 -4.98 -12.29
C THR A 237 -16.85 -6.05 -13.36
N LYS A 238 -15.69 -6.56 -13.77
CA LYS A 238 -15.55 -7.77 -14.60
C LYS A 238 -15.33 -9.01 -13.75
N ALA A 239 -15.02 -8.81 -12.46
CA ALA A 239 -14.75 -9.88 -11.51
C ALA A 239 -16.03 -10.66 -11.16
N LYS A 240 -15.85 -11.86 -10.66
CA LYS A 240 -16.96 -12.69 -10.18
C LYS A 240 -17.55 -12.08 -8.90
N VAL A 241 -18.84 -11.75 -8.94
CA VAL A 241 -19.55 -11.19 -7.80
C VAL A 241 -19.98 -12.28 -6.82
N ILE A 242 -19.67 -12.06 -5.54
CA ILE A 242 -20.15 -12.85 -4.40
C ILE A 242 -20.80 -11.85 -3.43
N THR A 243 -21.91 -12.22 -2.83
CA THR A 243 -22.63 -11.35 -1.88
C THR A 243 -22.54 -11.88 -0.47
N PHE A 244 -22.58 -10.95 0.50
CA PHE A 244 -22.77 -11.21 1.92
C PHE A 244 -23.78 -10.20 2.49
N GLY A 245 -24.43 -10.54 3.63
CA GLY A 245 -25.41 -9.71 4.32
C GLY A 245 -25.97 -10.45 5.53
#